data_14d5dd8f2dd27ae35fb8daaf4f325c39
#
_entry.id   14d5dd8f2dd27ae35fb8daaf4f325c39
#
_cell.length_a   1.000
_cell.length_b   1.000
_cell.length_c   1.000
_cell.angle_alpha   90.00
_cell.angle_beta   90.00
_cell.angle_gamma   90.00
#
_symmetry.space_group_name_H-M   'P 1'
#
loop_
_entity.id
_entity.type
_entity.pdbx_description
1 polymer ?
#
loop_
_entity_poly.entity_id
_entity_poly.type
_entity_poly.pdbx_seq_one_letter_code
_entity_poly.pdbx_strand_id
1 'polypeptide(L)'
;EQLSSERVLFSVATDYHQQLETYGSLIRQIHQARVSAPPLMGWWSWTAYYFGLNEGAALTNAQWEAEHLKSLGYNIFHIDEGYQYARGEYITPNATLFPRGLAPLEYKVRGLGLTPAIWTAPFEISERSWVYQNHPDWLVKNAKGQPIHAGTVVDNKDQLFVLDTTNPEAQGYLRKTYSTLVNDWGIHSIKMDFMDDSLIEGYYHEPNTTALEAQRIGLKIIRDAVGDNVYLDKDGSAMLNPVGYVDYGRISQDTGHTFDASKEAAPGIAARYYMNRNFFVADPDAFTVSTQTIDDQSWHESNKPATLDDAKVSIALAAVSGGMFEIGDALPTLSKAPERLALIQNQDLINMIRLGKASIPLDLMNFAPEDEQPSIFFLKEDDRQSILTVFNWTDKERERSINLTTTGLPASGEYAISDVLDNQKIAAVASGVLAFHQPPHSVRVFKIVDAHVSATAPAVRTEHPSAGNAGSTLTFVAHSQGGDAVLSYHWDFGDGITIEGSDVKHTYTEPGEFKVQVTAAGLSGLSAEDHFQLRISGYMPTTFEPQKIKRFEPEK
;
A
#
# COMPACT_ATOMS: atom_id res chain seq x y z
N GLU A 1 -32.31 -27.77 -15.33
CA GLU A 1 -31.29 -26.74 -15.15
C GLU A 1 -30.67 -26.95 -13.75
N GLN A 2 -29.36 -27.00 -13.69
CA GLN A 2 -28.64 -27.08 -12.43
C GLN A 2 -28.13 -25.68 -12.07
N LEU A 3 -28.55 -25.15 -10.92
CA LEU A 3 -28.05 -23.89 -10.41
C LEU A 3 -26.93 -24.19 -9.40
N SER A 4 -25.77 -23.59 -9.59
CA SER A 4 -24.68 -23.56 -8.60
C SER A 4 -24.71 -22.23 -7.88
N SER A 5 -24.68 -22.27 -6.53
CA SER A 5 -24.47 -21.07 -5.72
C SER A 5 -22.99 -20.87 -5.40
N GLU A 6 -22.65 -19.68 -4.97
CA GLU A 6 -21.36 -19.39 -4.37
C GLU A 6 -21.12 -20.21 -3.10
N ARG A 7 -19.85 -20.35 -2.71
CA ARG A 7 -19.50 -21.00 -1.44
C ARG A 7 -19.92 -20.12 -0.27
N VAL A 8 -20.64 -20.69 0.67
CA VAL A 8 -21.06 -19.98 1.88
C VAL A 8 -20.27 -20.50 3.07
N LEU A 9 -19.65 -19.60 3.81
CA LEU A 9 -19.05 -19.87 5.11
C LEU A 9 -20.07 -19.53 6.21
N PHE A 10 -20.37 -20.50 7.06
CA PHE A 10 -21.11 -20.26 8.29
C PHE A 10 -20.19 -20.59 9.47
N SER A 11 -19.97 -19.61 10.34
CA SER A 11 -19.10 -19.76 11.52
C SER A 11 -19.74 -19.13 12.74
N VAL A 12 -19.56 -19.77 13.91
CA VAL A 12 -20.00 -19.27 15.22
C VAL A 12 -18.82 -19.38 16.19
N ALA A 13 -18.46 -18.30 16.84
CA ALA A 13 -17.45 -18.26 17.89
C ALA A 13 -17.83 -17.23 18.97
N THR A 14 -17.15 -17.29 20.10
CA THR A 14 -17.33 -16.34 21.21
C THR A 14 -16.49 -15.08 21.03
N ASP A 15 -15.47 -15.13 20.17
CA ASP A 15 -14.58 -14.01 19.84
C ASP A 15 -14.73 -13.65 18.36
N TYR A 16 -15.31 -12.49 18.08
CA TYR A 16 -15.54 -12.01 16.71
C TYR A 16 -14.24 -11.59 16.01
N HIS A 17 -13.21 -11.16 16.73
CA HIS A 17 -11.91 -10.86 16.13
C HIS A 17 -11.29 -12.13 15.55
N GLN A 18 -11.32 -13.23 16.31
CA GLN A 18 -10.84 -14.52 15.80
C GLN A 18 -11.67 -15.00 14.60
N GLN A 19 -13.00 -14.75 14.59
CA GLN A 19 -13.83 -15.10 13.43
C GLN A 19 -13.44 -14.30 12.18
N LEU A 20 -13.22 -12.98 12.30
CA LEU A 20 -12.82 -12.11 11.19
C LEU A 20 -11.46 -12.53 10.63
N GLU A 21 -10.48 -12.83 11.50
CA GLU A 21 -9.16 -13.33 11.09
C GLU A 21 -9.27 -14.71 10.40
N THR A 22 -10.11 -15.60 10.91
CA THR A 22 -10.36 -16.90 10.28
C THR A 22 -10.97 -16.73 8.89
N TYR A 23 -11.97 -15.86 8.76
CA TYR A 23 -12.57 -15.53 7.47
C TYR A 23 -11.53 -14.96 6.50
N GLY A 24 -10.75 -13.97 6.95
CA GLY A 24 -9.68 -13.37 6.15
C GLY A 24 -8.66 -14.42 5.66
N SER A 25 -8.22 -15.31 6.54
CA SER A 25 -7.31 -16.40 6.20
C SER A 25 -7.88 -17.36 5.15
N LEU A 26 -9.18 -17.66 5.21
CA LEU A 26 -9.85 -18.49 4.19
C LEU A 26 -9.91 -17.78 2.84
N ILE A 27 -10.23 -16.48 2.81
CA ILE A 27 -10.20 -15.67 1.59
C ILE A 27 -8.80 -15.68 0.98
N ARG A 28 -7.76 -15.45 1.80
CA ARG A 28 -6.36 -15.54 1.37
C ARG A 28 -6.05 -16.84 0.64
N GLN A 29 -6.48 -17.96 1.21
CA GLN A 29 -6.22 -19.30 0.63
C GLN A 29 -7.02 -19.56 -0.63
N ILE A 30 -8.34 -19.25 -0.63
CA ILE A 30 -9.24 -19.54 -1.75
C ILE A 30 -8.87 -18.71 -2.98
N HIS A 31 -8.52 -17.44 -2.79
CA HIS A 31 -8.23 -16.50 -3.87
C HIS A 31 -6.73 -16.34 -4.15
N GLN A 32 -5.86 -17.07 -3.43
CA GLN A 32 -4.40 -16.94 -3.57
C GLN A 32 -3.97 -15.48 -3.45
N ALA A 33 -4.44 -14.80 -2.39
CA ALA A 33 -4.24 -13.38 -2.19
C ALA A 33 -2.74 -13.02 -2.16
N ARG A 34 -2.40 -11.91 -2.79
CA ARG A 34 -1.04 -11.38 -2.89
C ARG A 34 -0.77 -10.48 -1.67
N VAL A 35 -0.21 -11.06 -0.62
CA VAL A 35 -0.09 -10.40 0.70
C VAL A 35 1.36 -10.32 1.21
N SER A 36 2.33 -10.74 0.40
CA SER A 36 3.75 -10.75 0.78
C SER A 36 4.45 -9.40 0.52
N ALA A 37 3.81 -8.48 -0.18
CA ALA A 37 4.36 -7.16 -0.44
C ALA A 37 4.75 -6.42 0.86
N PRO A 38 5.89 -5.70 0.90
CA PRO A 38 6.25 -4.88 2.06
C PRO A 38 5.25 -3.71 2.22
N PRO A 39 5.07 -3.14 3.41
CA PRO A 39 4.38 -1.86 3.52
C PRO A 39 5.12 -0.79 2.72
N LEU A 40 4.43 -0.11 1.80
CA LEU A 40 5.02 0.99 1.05
C LEU A 40 5.02 2.26 1.90
N MET A 41 6.15 2.96 1.91
CA MET A 41 6.32 4.23 2.61
C MET A 41 6.88 5.25 1.63
N GLY A 42 6.29 6.44 1.58
CA GLY A 42 6.79 7.46 0.67
C GLY A 42 5.89 8.68 0.56
N TRP A 43 6.02 9.36 -0.56
CA TRP A 43 5.26 10.56 -0.88
C TRP A 43 4.18 10.30 -1.92
N TRP A 44 3.04 10.97 -1.74
CA TRP A 44 1.90 10.92 -2.63
C TRP A 44 1.42 12.35 -2.96
N SER A 45 1.17 12.60 -4.24
CA SER A 45 1.00 13.98 -4.71
C SER A 45 -0.40 14.55 -4.55
N TRP A 46 -1.45 13.70 -4.38
CA TRP A 46 -2.82 14.17 -4.50
C TRP A 46 -3.17 15.28 -3.55
N THR A 47 -3.19 15.03 -2.24
CA THR A 47 -3.59 16.05 -1.25
C THR A 47 -2.62 17.24 -1.17
N ALA A 48 -1.40 17.09 -1.71
CA ALA A 48 -0.45 18.19 -1.79
C ALA A 48 -0.68 19.15 -2.97
N TYR A 49 -1.16 18.64 -4.12
CA TYR A 49 -1.20 19.42 -5.37
C TYR A 49 -2.48 19.22 -6.19
N TYR A 50 -3.29 18.21 -5.94
CA TYR A 50 -4.43 17.80 -6.76
C TYR A 50 -4.05 17.76 -8.25
N PHE A 51 -4.85 18.37 -9.13
CA PHE A 51 -4.58 18.46 -10.57
C PHE A 51 -3.44 19.45 -10.92
N GLY A 52 -2.87 20.16 -9.95
CA GLY A 52 -1.87 21.21 -10.16
C GLY A 52 -0.42 20.75 -10.08
N LEU A 53 -0.13 19.47 -9.85
CA LEU A 53 1.24 18.98 -9.84
C LEU A 53 1.91 19.21 -11.20
N ASN A 54 3.10 19.81 -11.18
CA ASN A 54 3.91 19.99 -12.37
C ASN A 54 5.31 19.37 -12.20
N GLU A 55 6.04 19.24 -13.30
CA GLU A 55 7.36 18.60 -13.32
C GLU A 55 8.36 19.22 -12.33
N GLY A 56 8.33 20.54 -12.14
CA GLY A 56 9.22 21.25 -11.21
C GLY A 56 8.90 20.92 -9.76
N ALA A 57 7.63 20.98 -9.38
CA ALA A 57 7.15 20.61 -8.04
C ALA A 57 7.43 19.12 -7.74
N ALA A 58 7.15 18.24 -8.69
CA ALA A 58 7.44 16.81 -8.55
C ALA A 58 8.92 16.55 -8.26
N LEU A 59 9.83 17.14 -9.06
CA LEU A 59 11.27 16.97 -8.84
C LEU A 59 11.75 17.54 -7.50
N THR A 60 11.19 18.68 -7.07
CA THR A 60 11.54 19.30 -5.78
C THR A 60 11.12 18.40 -4.60
N ASN A 61 9.92 17.79 -4.65
CA ASN A 61 9.48 16.84 -3.63
C ASN A 61 10.34 15.57 -3.63
N ALA A 62 10.67 15.02 -4.82
CA ALA A 62 11.53 13.83 -4.92
C ALA A 62 12.92 14.06 -4.34
N GLN A 63 13.53 15.22 -4.60
CA GLN A 63 14.82 15.58 -4.03
C GLN A 63 14.75 15.69 -2.51
N TRP A 64 13.73 16.36 -2.00
CA TRP A 64 13.54 16.54 -0.57
C TRP A 64 13.30 15.20 0.15
N GLU A 65 12.47 14.32 -0.40
CA GLU A 65 12.22 12.98 0.14
C GLU A 65 13.52 12.16 0.20
N ALA A 66 14.28 12.15 -0.90
CA ALA A 66 15.55 11.43 -0.95
C ALA A 66 16.57 11.92 0.08
N GLU A 67 16.60 13.22 0.34
CA GLU A 67 17.55 13.85 1.29
C GLU A 67 17.14 13.64 2.76
N HIS A 68 15.84 13.65 3.07
CA HIS A 68 15.37 13.74 4.46
C HIS A 68 14.69 12.47 4.97
N LEU A 69 14.13 11.63 4.11
CA LEU A 69 13.27 10.53 4.52
C LEU A 69 13.73 9.16 4.02
N LYS A 70 14.49 9.09 2.92
CA LYS A 70 14.90 7.81 2.33
C LYS A 70 15.63 6.89 3.33
N SER A 71 16.51 7.42 4.16
CA SER A 71 17.22 6.65 5.18
C SER A 71 16.30 6.05 6.26
N LEU A 72 15.09 6.57 6.39
CA LEU A 72 14.04 6.09 7.28
C LEU A 72 13.10 5.07 6.60
N GLY A 73 13.34 4.75 5.31
CA GLY A 73 12.56 3.78 4.54
C GLY A 73 11.44 4.36 3.70
N TYR A 74 11.27 5.68 3.67
CA TYR A 74 10.38 6.34 2.71
C TYR A 74 11.08 6.38 1.35
N ASN A 75 10.59 5.61 0.41
CA ASN A 75 11.22 5.45 -0.88
C ASN A 75 10.25 5.36 -2.06
N ILE A 76 8.95 5.48 -1.82
CA ILE A 76 7.93 5.48 -2.86
C ILE A 76 7.63 6.92 -3.27
N PHE A 77 7.76 7.22 -4.54
CA PHE A 77 7.40 8.51 -5.11
C PHE A 77 6.19 8.34 -6.02
N HIS A 78 5.02 8.73 -5.52
CA HIS A 78 3.73 8.46 -6.13
C HIS A 78 3.13 9.71 -6.76
N ILE A 79 3.06 9.73 -8.09
CA ILE A 79 2.35 10.75 -8.86
C ILE A 79 0.90 10.32 -9.06
N ASP A 80 -0.02 11.04 -8.44
CA ASP A 80 -1.46 10.81 -8.54
C ASP A 80 -2.09 11.51 -9.76
N GLU A 81 -3.42 11.59 -9.85
CA GLU A 81 -4.17 12.14 -10.99
C GLU A 81 -3.75 13.59 -11.33
N GLY A 82 -3.82 13.94 -12.62
CA GLY A 82 -3.50 15.25 -13.16
C GLY A 82 -2.31 15.25 -14.11
N TYR A 83 -1.47 14.24 -14.09
CA TYR A 83 -0.33 14.12 -14.98
C TYR A 83 -0.72 13.73 -16.42
N GLN A 84 -1.82 13.03 -16.59
CA GLN A 84 -2.30 12.49 -17.86
C GLN A 84 -3.13 13.53 -18.64
N TYR A 85 -3.24 13.31 -19.95
CA TYR A 85 -4.08 14.14 -20.82
C TYR A 85 -5.58 13.99 -20.50
N ALA A 86 -6.03 12.75 -20.30
CA ALA A 86 -7.41 12.40 -19.97
C ALA A 86 -7.47 11.03 -19.30
N ARG A 87 -8.54 10.72 -18.53
CA ARG A 87 -8.77 9.35 -18.07
C ARG A 87 -8.94 8.41 -19.28
N GLY A 88 -8.22 7.29 -19.24
CA GLY A 88 -8.08 6.37 -20.37
C GLY A 88 -6.85 6.62 -21.24
N GLU A 89 -6.08 7.71 -21.06
CA GLU A 89 -4.85 8.01 -21.80
C GLU A 89 -3.63 8.20 -20.87
N TYR A 90 -3.27 7.19 -20.11
CA TYR A 90 -2.24 7.26 -19.06
C TYR A 90 -0.80 7.33 -19.58
N ILE A 91 -0.56 7.01 -20.85
CA ILE A 91 0.75 7.15 -21.50
C ILE A 91 0.90 8.44 -22.32
N THR A 92 -0.10 9.31 -22.26
CA THR A 92 -0.08 10.64 -22.86
C THR A 92 -0.09 11.69 -21.73
N PRO A 93 1.07 12.27 -21.37
CA PRO A 93 1.14 13.26 -20.32
C PRO A 93 0.43 14.57 -20.68
N ASN A 94 -0.01 15.32 -19.67
CA ASN A 94 -0.44 16.70 -19.79
C ASN A 94 0.78 17.57 -20.17
N ALA A 95 0.87 17.98 -21.43
CA ALA A 95 2.02 18.70 -21.96
C ALA A 95 2.26 20.09 -21.32
N THR A 96 1.25 20.66 -20.67
CA THR A 96 1.39 21.94 -19.94
C THR A 96 2.11 21.72 -18.62
N LEU A 97 1.76 20.68 -17.88
CA LEU A 97 2.32 20.39 -16.57
C LEU A 97 3.64 19.58 -16.67
N PHE A 98 3.73 18.69 -17.65
CA PHE A 98 4.88 17.81 -17.89
C PHE A 98 5.37 17.93 -19.34
N PRO A 99 5.98 19.06 -19.71
CA PRO A 99 6.33 19.35 -21.11
C PRO A 99 7.40 18.41 -21.68
N ARG A 100 8.17 17.73 -20.83
CA ARG A 100 9.17 16.72 -21.24
C ARG A 100 8.64 15.28 -21.14
N GLY A 101 7.39 15.11 -20.74
CA GLY A 101 6.80 13.80 -20.43
C GLY A 101 7.21 13.24 -19.07
N LEU A 102 6.66 12.07 -18.68
CA LEU A 102 6.92 11.46 -17.39
C LEU A 102 8.21 10.60 -17.40
N ALA A 103 8.50 9.87 -18.46
CA ALA A 103 9.67 8.98 -18.49
C ALA A 103 11.01 9.63 -18.09
N PRO A 104 11.35 10.87 -18.52
CA PRO A 104 12.56 11.56 -18.05
C PRO A 104 12.51 11.97 -16.58
N LEU A 105 11.32 12.27 -16.03
CA LEU A 105 11.14 12.59 -14.62
C LEU A 105 11.36 11.32 -13.78
N GLU A 106 10.72 10.22 -14.15
CA GLU A 106 10.82 8.92 -13.46
C GLU A 106 12.25 8.35 -13.51
N TYR A 107 12.96 8.59 -14.60
CA TYR A 107 14.39 8.28 -14.65
C TYR A 107 15.21 9.03 -13.58
N LYS A 108 14.90 10.32 -13.36
CA LYS A 108 15.56 11.12 -12.29
C LYS A 108 15.15 10.66 -10.91
N VAL A 109 13.87 10.33 -10.70
CA VAL A 109 13.34 9.79 -9.43
C VAL A 109 14.11 8.51 -9.06
N ARG A 110 14.26 7.58 -9.99
CA ARG A 110 15.11 6.37 -9.78
C ARG A 110 16.56 6.72 -9.52
N GLY A 111 17.10 7.74 -10.18
CA GLY A 111 18.46 8.22 -9.94
C GLY A 111 18.70 8.77 -8.52
N LEU A 112 17.65 9.21 -7.84
CA LEU A 112 17.67 9.59 -6.41
C LEU A 112 17.56 8.37 -5.48
N GLY A 113 17.31 7.18 -6.03
CA GLY A 113 17.08 5.94 -5.30
C GLY A 113 15.66 5.83 -4.73
N LEU A 114 14.71 6.51 -5.34
CA LEU A 114 13.29 6.38 -5.07
C LEU A 114 12.63 5.44 -6.08
N THR A 115 11.49 4.88 -5.71
CA THR A 115 10.72 3.94 -6.52
C THR A 115 9.50 4.63 -7.10
N PRO A 116 9.40 4.77 -8.43
CA PRO A 116 8.26 5.42 -9.05
C PRO A 116 6.94 4.68 -8.87
N ALA A 117 5.90 5.43 -8.50
CA ALA A 117 4.52 4.98 -8.45
C ALA A 117 3.62 5.96 -9.21
N ILE A 118 2.51 5.45 -9.78
CA ILE A 118 1.62 6.26 -10.61
C ILE A 118 0.16 5.86 -10.44
N TRP A 119 -0.71 6.84 -10.59
CA TRP A 119 -2.15 6.67 -10.55
C TRP A 119 -2.74 6.31 -11.93
N THR A 120 -3.80 5.53 -11.94
CA THR A 120 -4.65 5.26 -13.09
C THR A 120 -6.11 5.07 -12.65
N ALA A 121 -7.08 5.26 -13.56
CA ALA A 121 -8.46 4.77 -13.43
C ALA A 121 -8.73 3.82 -14.61
N PRO A 122 -8.37 2.53 -14.49
CA PRO A 122 -8.15 1.64 -15.63
C PRO A 122 -9.37 1.41 -16.51
N PHE A 123 -10.56 1.55 -15.95
CA PHE A 123 -11.82 1.19 -16.63
C PHE A 123 -12.69 2.39 -16.96
N GLU A 124 -12.24 3.62 -16.66
CA GLU A 124 -12.89 4.86 -17.03
C GLU A 124 -12.27 5.51 -18.25
N ILE A 125 -13.12 5.91 -19.18
CA ILE A 125 -12.73 6.51 -20.45
C ILE A 125 -13.37 7.89 -20.57
N SER A 126 -12.56 8.95 -20.56
CA SER A 126 -13.02 10.32 -20.79
C SER A 126 -13.46 10.52 -22.24
N GLU A 127 -14.48 11.36 -22.44
CA GLU A 127 -14.95 11.77 -23.77
C GLU A 127 -13.86 12.46 -24.63
N ARG A 128 -12.83 13.02 -23.99
CA ARG A 128 -11.67 13.62 -24.68
C ARG A 128 -10.61 12.60 -25.09
N SER A 129 -10.65 11.39 -24.53
CA SER A 129 -9.63 10.38 -24.77
C SER A 129 -9.61 9.88 -26.21
N TRP A 130 -8.45 9.45 -26.67
CA TRP A 130 -8.31 8.81 -27.98
C TRP A 130 -9.22 7.58 -28.11
N VAL A 131 -9.43 6.81 -27.04
CA VAL A 131 -10.32 5.64 -27.04
C VAL A 131 -11.74 6.07 -27.36
N TYR A 132 -12.30 7.02 -26.63
CA TYR A 132 -13.68 7.48 -26.88
C TYR A 132 -13.86 8.03 -28.30
N GLN A 133 -12.90 8.83 -28.77
CA GLN A 133 -12.97 9.50 -30.07
C GLN A 133 -12.83 8.55 -31.26
N ASN A 134 -12.09 7.44 -31.11
CA ASN A 134 -11.78 6.55 -32.21
C ASN A 134 -12.39 5.15 -32.07
N HIS A 135 -12.69 4.71 -30.87
CA HIS A 135 -13.14 3.35 -30.54
C HIS A 135 -14.34 3.34 -29.58
N PRO A 136 -15.46 4.02 -29.89
CA PRO A 136 -16.66 3.97 -29.05
C PRO A 136 -17.30 2.57 -29.00
N ASP A 137 -16.87 1.67 -29.86
CA ASP A 137 -17.22 0.26 -29.87
C ASP A 137 -16.53 -0.55 -28.77
N TRP A 138 -15.47 -0.01 -28.15
CA TRP A 138 -14.80 -0.62 -27.00
C TRP A 138 -15.47 -0.29 -25.66
N LEU A 139 -16.55 0.46 -25.66
CA LEU A 139 -17.25 0.89 -24.44
C LEU A 139 -18.47 0.00 -24.19
N VAL A 140 -18.73 -0.26 -22.89
CA VAL A 140 -19.96 -0.95 -22.46
C VAL A 140 -21.18 -0.16 -22.89
N LYS A 141 -22.23 -0.85 -23.38
CA LYS A 141 -23.39 -0.21 -23.96
C LYS A 141 -24.67 -0.46 -23.14
N ASN A 142 -25.56 0.50 -23.18
CA ASN A 142 -26.91 0.36 -22.66
C ASN A 142 -27.83 -0.38 -23.69
N ALA A 143 -29.09 -0.63 -23.32
CA ALA A 143 -30.07 -1.31 -24.17
C ALA A 143 -30.40 -0.59 -25.49
N LYS A 144 -29.97 0.68 -25.63
CA LYS A 144 -30.11 1.45 -26.87
C LYS A 144 -28.84 1.43 -27.73
N GLY A 145 -27.81 0.68 -27.32
CA GLY A 145 -26.52 0.61 -28.00
C GLY A 145 -25.63 1.84 -27.82
N GLN A 146 -25.92 2.68 -26.83
CA GLN A 146 -25.14 3.87 -26.51
C GLN A 146 -24.13 3.56 -25.37
N PRO A 147 -22.92 4.16 -25.36
CA PRO A 147 -21.99 4.03 -24.24
C PRO A 147 -22.64 4.39 -22.91
N ILE A 148 -22.28 3.62 -21.86
CA ILE A 148 -22.78 3.85 -20.51
C ILE A 148 -21.92 4.91 -19.84
N HIS A 149 -22.57 5.94 -19.30
CA HIS A 149 -21.95 7.01 -18.54
C HIS A 149 -21.58 6.51 -17.13
N ALA A 150 -20.31 6.68 -16.74
CA ALA A 150 -19.76 6.25 -15.46
C ALA A 150 -19.66 7.39 -14.44
N GLY A 151 -19.49 8.63 -14.89
CA GLY A 151 -19.31 9.78 -14.00
C GLY A 151 -18.80 10.99 -14.75
N THR A 152 -18.28 11.95 -13.97
CA THR A 152 -17.74 13.21 -14.50
C THR A 152 -16.51 13.61 -13.71
N VAL A 153 -15.41 13.94 -14.40
CA VAL A 153 -14.19 14.45 -13.74
C VAL A 153 -14.49 15.78 -13.06
N VAL A 154 -14.10 15.91 -11.79
CA VAL A 154 -14.45 17.11 -10.98
C VAL A 154 -13.80 18.38 -11.49
N ASP A 155 -12.56 18.31 -12.00
CA ASP A 155 -11.80 19.47 -12.48
C ASP A 155 -12.36 20.03 -13.80
N ASN A 156 -12.27 19.27 -14.87
CA ASN A 156 -12.53 19.74 -16.23
C ASN A 156 -13.93 19.37 -16.75
N LYS A 157 -14.75 18.66 -15.94
CA LYS A 157 -16.11 18.23 -16.27
C LYS A 157 -16.21 17.24 -17.45
N ASP A 158 -15.11 16.57 -17.79
CA ASP A 158 -15.14 15.50 -18.80
C ASP A 158 -16.16 14.43 -18.41
N GLN A 159 -16.96 14.00 -19.37
CA GLN A 159 -17.85 12.87 -19.18
C GLN A 159 -17.06 11.57 -19.27
N LEU A 160 -17.38 10.62 -18.39
CA LEU A 160 -16.68 9.34 -18.25
C LEU A 160 -17.59 8.19 -18.70
N PHE A 161 -16.98 7.19 -19.31
CA PHE A 161 -17.66 6.00 -19.84
C PHE A 161 -16.90 4.74 -19.43
N VAL A 162 -17.61 3.60 -19.40
CA VAL A 162 -17.03 2.31 -18.96
C VAL A 162 -16.34 1.61 -20.12
N LEU A 163 -15.07 1.22 -19.93
CA LEU A 163 -14.33 0.38 -20.87
C LEU A 163 -14.84 -1.06 -20.83
N ASP A 164 -15.13 -1.63 -21.99
CA ASP A 164 -15.47 -3.04 -22.12
C ASP A 164 -14.22 -3.92 -22.15
N THR A 165 -13.85 -4.45 -20.99
CA THR A 165 -12.68 -5.31 -20.82
C THR A 165 -12.85 -6.71 -21.43
N THR A 166 -14.04 -7.05 -21.92
CA THR A 166 -14.29 -8.29 -22.67
C THR A 166 -13.99 -8.14 -24.17
N ASN A 167 -13.87 -6.89 -24.67
CA ASN A 167 -13.49 -6.61 -26.05
C ASN A 167 -11.99 -6.87 -26.28
N PRO A 168 -11.59 -7.75 -27.23
CA PRO A 168 -10.19 -8.10 -27.44
C PRO A 168 -9.27 -6.92 -27.83
N GLU A 169 -9.80 -5.92 -28.54
CA GLU A 169 -9.03 -4.74 -28.92
C GLU A 169 -8.81 -3.81 -27.72
N ALA A 170 -9.84 -3.60 -26.88
CA ALA A 170 -9.73 -2.89 -25.61
C ALA A 170 -8.71 -3.58 -24.66
N GLN A 171 -8.70 -4.92 -24.64
CA GLN A 171 -7.67 -5.68 -23.91
C GLN A 171 -6.27 -5.40 -24.45
N GLY A 172 -6.11 -5.32 -25.77
CA GLY A 172 -4.84 -4.97 -26.41
C GLY A 172 -4.37 -3.57 -26.00
N TYR A 173 -5.29 -2.61 -25.91
CA TYR A 173 -5.01 -1.26 -25.43
C TYR A 173 -4.56 -1.24 -23.98
N LEU A 174 -5.25 -1.94 -23.07
CA LEU A 174 -4.85 -2.07 -21.66
C LEU A 174 -3.44 -2.68 -21.54
N ARG A 175 -3.17 -3.79 -22.24
CA ARG A 175 -1.83 -4.41 -22.23
C ARG A 175 -0.75 -3.43 -22.65
N LYS A 176 -0.97 -2.71 -23.75
CA LYS A 176 0.00 -1.71 -24.24
C LYS A 176 0.22 -0.61 -23.22
N THR A 177 -0.84 -0.04 -22.67
CA THR A 177 -0.77 1.04 -21.68
C THR A 177 0.06 0.63 -20.48
N TYR A 178 -0.30 -0.47 -19.83
CA TYR A 178 0.37 -0.92 -18.60
C TYR A 178 1.80 -1.43 -18.84
N SER A 179 2.04 -2.09 -19.98
CA SER A 179 3.41 -2.47 -20.37
C SER A 179 4.30 -1.24 -20.61
N THR A 180 3.77 -0.17 -21.20
CA THR A 180 4.52 1.08 -21.41
C THR A 180 4.85 1.76 -20.08
N LEU A 181 3.89 1.86 -19.14
CA LEU A 181 4.14 2.43 -17.80
C LEU A 181 5.30 1.70 -17.11
N VAL A 182 5.34 0.38 -17.19
CA VAL A 182 6.37 -0.43 -16.53
C VAL A 182 7.69 -0.42 -17.30
N ASN A 183 7.67 -0.77 -18.60
CA ASN A 183 8.89 -1.04 -19.35
C ASN A 183 9.58 0.24 -19.85
N ASP A 184 8.80 1.26 -20.24
CA ASP A 184 9.34 2.48 -20.82
C ASP A 184 9.53 3.58 -19.76
N TRP A 185 8.60 3.69 -18.80
CA TRP A 185 8.69 4.69 -17.73
C TRP A 185 9.35 4.17 -16.47
N GLY A 186 9.36 2.83 -16.26
CA GLY A 186 9.97 2.18 -15.10
C GLY A 186 9.16 2.34 -13.83
N ILE A 187 7.84 2.32 -13.95
CA ILE A 187 6.91 2.33 -12.82
C ILE A 187 6.92 0.99 -12.11
N HIS A 188 6.96 1.01 -10.78
CA HIS A 188 6.97 -0.18 -9.93
C HIS A 188 5.73 -0.34 -9.04
N SER A 189 4.93 0.70 -8.89
CA SER A 189 3.65 0.64 -8.20
C SER A 189 2.59 1.43 -8.96
N ILE A 190 1.39 0.88 -9.09
CA ILE A 190 0.29 1.49 -9.85
C ILE A 190 -0.96 1.46 -9.00
N LYS A 191 -1.48 2.64 -8.64
CA LYS A 191 -2.80 2.82 -8.05
C LYS A 191 -3.86 2.72 -9.15
N MET A 192 -4.87 1.92 -8.93
CA MET A 192 -6.02 1.72 -9.82
C MET A 192 -7.28 2.22 -9.10
N ASP A 193 -7.70 3.40 -9.46
CA ASP A 193 -8.78 4.12 -8.81
C ASP A 193 -10.12 4.00 -9.57
N PHE A 194 -11.20 4.48 -8.96
CA PHE A 194 -12.57 4.52 -9.52
C PHE A 194 -13.03 3.18 -10.11
N MET A 195 -12.62 2.08 -9.50
CA MET A 195 -12.94 0.75 -10.00
C MET A 195 -14.40 0.37 -9.74
N ASP A 196 -15.06 0.95 -8.74
CA ASP A 196 -16.48 0.78 -8.45
C ASP A 196 -17.37 1.56 -9.42
N ASP A 197 -16.97 2.75 -9.84
CA ASP A 197 -17.71 3.57 -10.81
C ASP A 197 -17.85 2.87 -12.18
N SER A 198 -16.94 1.96 -12.48
CA SER A 198 -16.99 1.11 -13.68
C SER A 198 -17.78 -0.19 -13.51
N LEU A 199 -18.26 -0.52 -12.30
CA LEU A 199 -19.07 -1.72 -12.03
C LEU A 199 -20.54 -1.51 -12.41
N ILE A 200 -20.79 -1.16 -13.66
CA ILE A 200 -22.13 -0.88 -14.18
C ILE A 200 -22.55 -2.00 -15.13
N GLU A 201 -23.68 -2.65 -14.81
CA GLU A 201 -24.25 -3.67 -15.68
C GLU A 201 -24.67 -3.10 -17.03
N GLY A 202 -24.32 -3.80 -18.10
CA GLY A 202 -24.56 -3.36 -19.46
C GLY A 202 -24.42 -4.47 -20.49
N TYR A 203 -24.33 -4.09 -21.75
CA TYR A 203 -24.10 -5.00 -22.86
C TYR A 203 -22.61 -4.99 -23.20
N TYR A 204 -21.94 -6.08 -22.85
CA TYR A 204 -20.54 -6.34 -23.10
C TYR A 204 -20.33 -7.02 -24.46
N HIS A 205 -19.11 -6.97 -24.97
CA HIS A 205 -18.71 -7.68 -26.19
C HIS A 205 -18.93 -9.20 -26.04
N GLU A 206 -18.52 -9.76 -24.89
CA GLU A 206 -18.84 -11.14 -24.53
C GLU A 206 -20.24 -11.20 -23.91
N PRO A 207 -21.22 -11.86 -24.56
CA PRO A 207 -22.59 -11.95 -24.06
C PRO A 207 -22.68 -12.64 -22.70
N ASN A 208 -23.60 -12.20 -21.86
CA ASN A 208 -23.91 -12.74 -20.55
C ASN A 208 -22.77 -12.57 -19.53
N THR A 209 -21.87 -11.61 -19.72
CA THR A 209 -20.85 -11.21 -18.76
C THR A 209 -21.46 -10.20 -17.78
N THR A 210 -21.21 -10.38 -16.48
CA THR A 210 -21.54 -9.41 -15.44
C THR A 210 -20.45 -8.35 -15.32
N ALA A 211 -20.77 -7.19 -14.75
CA ALA A 211 -19.79 -6.12 -14.50
C ALA A 211 -18.60 -6.61 -13.64
N LEU A 212 -18.86 -7.43 -12.63
CA LEU A 212 -17.81 -8.03 -11.78
C LEU A 212 -16.88 -8.98 -12.56
N GLU A 213 -17.43 -9.81 -13.44
CA GLU A 213 -16.61 -10.68 -14.30
C GLU A 213 -15.77 -9.87 -15.28
N ALA A 214 -16.35 -8.85 -15.91
CA ALA A 214 -15.62 -7.94 -16.79
C ALA A 214 -14.48 -7.24 -16.07
N GLN A 215 -14.69 -6.74 -14.86
CA GLN A 215 -13.63 -6.14 -14.05
C GLN A 215 -12.51 -7.15 -13.76
N ARG A 216 -12.82 -8.39 -13.38
CA ARG A 216 -11.79 -9.44 -13.15
C ARG A 216 -11.00 -9.77 -14.41
N ILE A 217 -11.63 -9.78 -15.59
CA ILE A 217 -10.94 -9.93 -16.87
C ILE A 217 -9.93 -8.78 -17.05
N GLY A 218 -10.36 -7.53 -16.85
CA GLY A 218 -9.49 -6.36 -16.92
C GLY A 218 -8.33 -6.42 -15.95
N LEU A 219 -8.58 -6.77 -14.68
CA LEU A 219 -7.55 -6.93 -13.64
C LEU A 219 -6.52 -7.99 -14.02
N LYS A 220 -6.98 -9.13 -14.56
CA LYS A 220 -6.07 -10.18 -15.02
C LYS A 220 -5.18 -9.69 -16.17
N ILE A 221 -5.73 -8.95 -17.11
CA ILE A 221 -5.00 -8.39 -18.26
C ILE A 221 -3.92 -7.41 -17.76
N ILE A 222 -4.27 -6.55 -16.81
CA ILE A 222 -3.33 -5.59 -16.22
C ILE A 222 -2.22 -6.35 -15.50
N ARG A 223 -2.57 -7.31 -14.63
CA ARG A 223 -1.58 -8.12 -13.90
C ARG A 223 -0.63 -8.87 -14.84
N ASP A 224 -1.18 -9.50 -15.88
CA ASP A 224 -0.36 -10.20 -16.89
C ASP A 224 0.58 -9.24 -17.65
N ALA A 225 0.16 -7.99 -17.86
CA ALA A 225 0.94 -6.98 -18.57
C ALA A 225 2.09 -6.39 -17.72
N VAL A 226 1.86 -6.21 -16.41
CA VAL A 226 2.87 -5.63 -15.51
C VAL A 226 3.79 -6.68 -14.89
N GLY A 227 3.35 -7.94 -14.83
CA GLY A 227 4.10 -9.03 -14.19
C GLY A 227 4.05 -9.01 -12.67
N ASP A 228 4.79 -9.94 -12.03
CA ASP A 228 4.72 -10.15 -10.57
C ASP A 228 5.56 -9.18 -9.75
N ASN A 229 6.48 -8.45 -10.37
CA ASN A 229 7.41 -7.55 -9.67
C ASN A 229 6.91 -6.10 -9.59
N VAL A 230 5.75 -5.82 -10.14
CA VAL A 230 5.08 -4.51 -10.06
C VAL A 230 3.90 -4.62 -9.10
N TYR A 231 3.79 -3.70 -8.19
CA TYR A 231 2.70 -3.66 -7.23
C TYR A 231 1.47 -3.00 -7.85
N LEU A 232 0.32 -3.59 -7.61
CA LEU A 232 -0.98 -3.02 -7.95
C LEU A 232 -1.73 -2.71 -6.67
N ASP A 233 -2.18 -1.49 -6.56
CA ASP A 233 -3.06 -1.04 -5.49
C ASP A 233 -4.46 -0.79 -6.05
N LYS A 234 -5.50 -1.23 -5.32
CA LYS A 234 -6.89 -1.00 -5.72
C LYS A 234 -7.50 0.12 -4.91
N ASP A 235 -8.23 0.99 -5.55
CA ASP A 235 -9.12 1.94 -4.90
C ASP A 235 -10.52 1.86 -5.50
N GLY A 236 -11.57 2.13 -4.70
CA GLY A 236 -12.97 2.14 -5.16
C GLY A 236 -13.41 0.77 -5.62
N SER A 237 -13.21 -0.36 -5.28
CA SER A 237 -13.72 -1.64 -5.79
C SER A 237 -14.48 -2.42 -4.71
N ALA A 238 -15.32 -3.34 -5.14
CA ALA A 238 -15.83 -4.37 -4.26
C ALA A 238 -14.65 -5.12 -3.62
N MET A 239 -14.60 -5.18 -2.28
CA MET A 239 -13.42 -5.63 -1.53
C MET A 239 -12.89 -7.01 -1.93
N LEU A 240 -13.78 -7.93 -2.30
CA LEU A 240 -13.41 -9.31 -2.63
C LEU A 240 -12.99 -9.47 -4.10
N ASN A 241 -13.53 -8.66 -5.00
CA ASN A 241 -13.36 -8.85 -6.44
C ASN A 241 -11.90 -8.77 -6.93
N PRO A 242 -11.04 -7.84 -6.46
CA PRO A 242 -9.66 -7.71 -6.90
C PRO A 242 -8.68 -8.69 -6.21
N VAL A 243 -9.11 -9.43 -5.17
CA VAL A 243 -8.23 -10.33 -4.42
C VAL A 243 -7.60 -11.38 -5.34
N GLY A 244 -6.28 -11.53 -5.24
CA GLY A 244 -5.45 -12.39 -6.08
C GLY A 244 -4.81 -11.66 -7.27
N TYR A 245 -5.29 -10.47 -7.63
CA TYR A 245 -4.71 -9.65 -8.70
C TYR A 245 -3.91 -8.45 -8.16
N VAL A 246 -4.34 -7.89 -7.03
CA VAL A 246 -3.73 -6.71 -6.41
C VAL A 246 -2.86 -7.08 -5.21
N ASP A 247 -1.88 -6.25 -4.92
CA ASP A 247 -0.96 -6.41 -3.79
C ASP A 247 -1.40 -5.53 -2.61
N TYR A 248 -1.99 -4.36 -2.90
CA TYR A 248 -2.50 -3.40 -1.91
C TYR A 248 -3.97 -3.10 -2.18
N GLY A 249 -4.63 -2.54 -1.18
CA GLY A 249 -5.99 -2.10 -1.39
C GLY A 249 -6.52 -1.15 -0.33
N ARG A 250 -7.17 -0.09 -0.80
CA ARG A 250 -7.85 0.92 0.00
C ARG A 250 -8.88 0.28 0.93
N ILE A 251 -8.80 0.61 2.21
CA ILE A 251 -9.70 0.14 3.27
C ILE A 251 -10.53 1.26 3.90
N SER A 252 -10.28 2.52 3.55
CA SER A 252 -10.92 3.71 4.12
C SER A 252 -11.57 4.58 3.05
N GLN A 253 -12.28 5.61 3.50
CA GLN A 253 -12.60 6.78 2.71
C GLN A 253 -11.35 7.63 2.48
N ASP A 254 -11.43 8.59 1.54
CA ASP A 254 -10.35 9.53 1.28
C ASP A 254 -10.02 10.34 2.52
N THR A 255 -8.74 10.54 2.75
CA THR A 255 -8.21 11.41 3.80
C THR A 255 -7.92 12.82 3.25
N GLY A 256 -7.47 13.73 4.13
CA GLY A 256 -7.13 15.08 3.73
C GLY A 256 -6.52 15.87 4.88
N HIS A 257 -6.39 17.19 4.69
CA HIS A 257 -5.76 18.11 5.66
C HIS A 257 -6.68 18.51 6.85
N THR A 258 -7.70 17.72 7.16
CA THR A 258 -8.64 18.06 8.24
C THR A 258 -8.82 16.90 9.21
N PHE A 259 -9.20 17.24 10.44
CA PHE A 259 -9.63 16.26 11.43
C PHE A 259 -10.83 15.44 10.93
N ASP A 260 -11.81 16.11 10.30
CA ASP A 260 -13.04 15.46 9.83
C ASP A 260 -12.74 14.39 8.76
N ALA A 261 -11.82 14.65 7.84
CA ALA A 261 -11.40 13.64 6.87
C ALA A 261 -10.79 12.39 7.55
N SER A 262 -9.96 12.59 8.58
CA SER A 262 -9.44 11.47 9.39
C SER A 262 -10.55 10.75 10.15
N LYS A 263 -11.52 11.50 10.71
CA LYS A 263 -12.68 10.92 11.41
C LYS A 263 -13.56 10.09 10.47
N GLU A 264 -13.76 10.52 9.22
CA GLU A 264 -14.52 9.78 8.20
C GLU A 264 -13.81 8.52 7.70
N ALA A 265 -12.47 8.52 7.63
CA ALA A 265 -11.68 7.36 7.23
C ALA A 265 -11.60 6.26 8.31
N ALA A 266 -11.64 6.64 9.59
CA ALA A 266 -11.41 5.75 10.72
C ALA A 266 -12.36 4.54 10.80
N PRO A 267 -13.67 4.61 10.53
CA PRO A 267 -14.56 3.44 10.54
C PRO A 267 -14.14 2.37 9.55
N GLY A 268 -13.67 2.78 8.36
CA GLY A 268 -13.16 1.86 7.34
C GLY A 268 -11.91 1.13 7.81
N ILE A 269 -10.95 1.86 8.35
CA ILE A 269 -9.70 1.31 8.88
C ILE A 269 -9.99 0.34 10.02
N ALA A 270 -10.86 0.72 10.95
CA ALA A 270 -11.24 -0.13 12.08
C ALA A 270 -11.98 -1.40 11.65
N ALA A 271 -13.01 -1.29 10.81
CA ALA A 271 -13.84 -2.44 10.42
C ALA A 271 -13.12 -3.43 9.51
N ARG A 272 -12.08 -2.99 8.79
CA ARG A 272 -11.35 -3.80 7.80
C ARG A 272 -9.93 -4.16 8.22
N TYR A 273 -9.56 -3.95 9.51
CA TYR A 273 -8.22 -4.28 10.03
C TYR A 273 -7.79 -5.72 9.68
N TYR A 274 -8.72 -6.69 9.74
CA TYR A 274 -8.49 -8.09 9.46
C TYR A 274 -8.20 -8.41 7.98
N MET A 275 -8.46 -7.46 7.08
CA MET A 275 -8.15 -7.62 5.65
C MET A 275 -6.66 -7.44 5.38
N ASN A 276 -5.94 -6.69 6.25
CA ASN A 276 -4.50 -6.53 6.10
C ASN A 276 -3.80 -7.89 6.10
N ARG A 277 -3.03 -8.19 5.06
CA ARG A 277 -2.34 -9.46 4.82
C ARG A 277 -3.24 -10.72 4.74
N ASN A 278 -4.53 -10.50 4.57
CA ASN A 278 -5.50 -11.56 4.28
C ASN A 278 -6.15 -11.38 2.89
N PHE A 279 -6.49 -10.17 2.52
CA PHE A 279 -7.02 -9.83 1.19
C PHE A 279 -5.92 -9.24 0.31
N PHE A 280 -5.18 -8.32 0.87
CA PHE A 280 -4.08 -7.53 0.31
C PHE A 280 -3.32 -6.88 1.47
N VAL A 281 -2.28 -6.10 1.21
CA VAL A 281 -1.73 -5.17 2.20
C VAL A 281 -2.63 -3.94 2.26
N ALA A 282 -3.02 -3.51 3.46
CA ALA A 282 -3.99 -2.42 3.62
C ALA A 282 -3.42 -1.09 3.09
N ASP A 283 -4.26 -0.33 2.39
CA ASP A 283 -4.06 1.07 2.07
C ASP A 283 -5.04 1.91 2.91
N PRO A 284 -4.57 2.66 3.92
CA PRO A 284 -5.40 3.55 4.72
C PRO A 284 -5.63 4.91 4.08
N ASP A 285 -5.15 5.14 2.87
CA ASP A 285 -4.90 6.43 2.24
C ASP A 285 -3.69 7.19 2.81
N ALA A 286 -3.31 8.31 2.19
CA ALA A 286 -2.21 9.13 2.66
C ALA A 286 -2.56 9.85 3.98
N PHE A 287 -1.56 10.12 4.78
CA PHE A 287 -1.69 11.02 5.92
C PHE A 287 -1.08 12.39 5.59
N THR A 288 -1.51 13.41 6.32
CA THR A 288 -1.03 14.78 6.18
C THR A 288 -0.62 15.34 7.53
N VAL A 289 0.49 16.06 7.57
CA VAL A 289 1.00 16.68 8.79
C VAL A 289 1.28 18.18 8.65
N SER A 290 1.28 18.74 7.43
CA SER A 290 1.57 20.15 7.21
C SER A 290 0.41 21.06 7.61
N THR A 291 0.71 22.36 7.75
CA THR A 291 -0.31 23.41 7.90
C THR A 291 -0.81 23.93 6.56
N GLN A 292 -0.23 23.45 5.46
CA GLN A 292 -0.57 23.95 4.14
C GLN A 292 -1.98 23.54 3.79
N THR A 293 -2.81 24.53 3.55
CA THR A 293 -4.07 24.35 2.86
C THR A 293 -3.82 24.55 1.38
N ILE A 294 -4.53 23.83 0.53
CA ILE A 294 -4.44 24.01 -0.90
C ILE A 294 -5.46 25.04 -1.29
N ASP A 295 -4.97 26.15 -1.84
CA ASP A 295 -5.82 27.19 -2.37
C ASP A 295 -6.66 26.66 -3.54
N ASP A 296 -7.93 27.02 -3.54
CA ASP A 296 -8.84 26.88 -4.69
C ASP A 296 -9.32 25.45 -5.04
N GLN A 297 -9.69 24.70 -4.03
CA GLN A 297 -10.45 23.48 -4.27
C GLN A 297 -11.87 23.65 -3.69
N SER A 298 -12.80 24.08 -4.51
CA SER A 298 -14.20 24.37 -4.11
C SER A 298 -14.95 23.15 -3.56
N TRP A 299 -14.42 21.96 -3.70
CA TRP A 299 -14.91 20.70 -3.19
C TRP A 299 -14.16 20.19 -1.95
N HIS A 300 -13.10 20.89 -1.52
CA HIS A 300 -12.44 20.68 -0.24
C HIS A 300 -12.95 21.67 0.79
N GLU A 301 -13.52 21.17 1.87
CA GLU A 301 -14.35 21.91 2.76
C GLU A 301 -13.64 22.86 3.73
N SER A 302 -12.32 22.80 3.87
CA SER A 302 -11.65 23.54 4.91
C SER A 302 -10.38 24.25 4.46
N ASN A 303 -10.46 25.58 4.48
CA ASN A 303 -9.30 26.48 4.42
C ASN A 303 -8.66 26.71 5.80
N LYS A 304 -8.98 25.89 6.80
CA LYS A 304 -8.36 26.01 8.12
C LYS A 304 -7.06 25.20 8.12
N PRO A 305 -5.94 25.81 8.51
CA PRO A 305 -4.71 25.06 8.71
C PRO A 305 -4.91 23.96 9.74
N ALA A 306 -4.45 22.74 9.43
CA ALA A 306 -4.49 21.64 10.37
C ALA A 306 -3.68 21.97 11.63
N THR A 307 -4.25 21.72 12.80
CA THR A 307 -3.54 21.85 14.07
C THR A 307 -2.46 20.77 14.20
N LEU A 308 -1.58 20.88 15.19
CA LEU A 308 -0.62 19.81 15.46
C LEU A 308 -1.30 18.52 15.93
N ASP A 309 -2.41 18.64 16.66
CA ASP A 309 -3.18 17.47 17.10
C ASP A 309 -3.91 16.80 15.93
N ASP A 310 -4.44 17.56 14.96
CA ASP A 310 -4.99 17.00 13.72
C ASP A 310 -3.91 16.21 12.95
N ALA A 311 -2.69 16.75 12.86
CA ALA A 311 -1.56 16.07 12.25
C ALA A 311 -1.18 14.76 12.96
N LYS A 312 -1.19 14.78 14.32
CA LYS A 312 -0.97 13.56 15.12
C LYS A 312 -2.07 12.52 14.89
N VAL A 313 -3.34 12.95 14.79
CA VAL A 313 -4.48 12.05 14.49
C VAL A 313 -4.30 11.42 13.11
N SER A 314 -3.99 12.21 12.08
CA SER A 314 -3.83 11.74 10.71
C SER A 314 -2.73 10.68 10.60
N ILE A 315 -1.52 10.96 11.09
CA ILE A 315 -0.39 10.02 11.01
C ILE A 315 -0.61 8.76 11.87
N ALA A 316 -1.20 8.89 13.07
CA ALA A 316 -1.50 7.76 13.93
C ALA A 316 -2.57 6.84 13.33
N LEU A 317 -3.58 7.43 12.65
CA LEU A 317 -4.63 6.68 11.98
C LEU A 317 -4.07 5.85 10.81
N ALA A 318 -3.15 6.41 10.03
CA ALA A 318 -2.44 5.64 9.01
C ALA A 318 -1.61 4.52 9.66
N ALA A 319 -0.89 4.81 10.75
CA ALA A 319 -0.02 3.84 11.42
C ALA A 319 -0.78 2.63 11.98
N VAL A 320 -2.00 2.79 12.51
CA VAL A 320 -2.78 1.64 13.04
C VAL A 320 -3.22 0.66 11.96
N SER A 321 -3.21 1.03 10.68
CA SER A 321 -3.53 0.13 9.56
C SER A 321 -2.49 -0.98 9.38
N GLY A 322 -1.22 -0.72 9.75
CA GLY A 322 -0.09 -1.63 9.50
C GLY A 322 0.21 -1.88 8.02
N GLY A 323 -0.27 -1.02 7.14
CA GLY A 323 -0.18 -1.12 5.70
C GLY A 323 0.64 0.00 5.05
N MET A 324 0.14 0.59 3.96
CA MET A 324 0.80 1.71 3.27
C MET A 324 0.91 2.94 4.19
N PHE A 325 1.94 3.76 3.96
CA PHE A 325 2.25 4.92 4.79
C PHE A 325 2.80 6.06 3.92
N GLU A 326 1.91 6.70 3.20
CA GLU A 326 2.25 7.75 2.24
C GLU A 326 1.92 9.14 2.81
N ILE A 327 2.80 10.10 2.55
CA ILE A 327 2.69 11.49 3.02
C ILE A 327 2.06 12.33 1.91
N GLY A 328 0.90 12.91 2.18
CA GLY A 328 0.16 13.75 1.23
C GLY A 328 0.46 15.25 1.34
N ASP A 329 1.68 15.64 1.70
CA ASP A 329 2.07 17.03 1.91
C ASP A 329 3.04 17.54 0.83
N ALA A 330 3.08 18.86 0.62
CA ALA A 330 4.18 19.49 -0.09
C ALA A 330 5.44 19.46 0.79
N LEU A 331 6.26 18.42 0.63
CA LEU A 331 7.35 18.05 1.54
C LEU A 331 8.32 19.19 1.90
N PRO A 332 8.75 20.06 0.96
CA PRO A 332 9.66 21.16 1.29
C PRO A 332 9.12 22.13 2.35
N THR A 333 7.81 22.21 2.54
CA THR A 333 7.19 23.07 3.57
C THR A 333 7.51 22.60 4.99
N LEU A 334 7.73 21.31 5.17
CA LEU A 334 8.03 20.68 6.46
C LEU A 334 9.40 21.09 7.02
N SER A 335 10.31 21.57 6.17
CA SER A 335 11.59 22.13 6.63
C SER A 335 11.42 23.36 7.55
N LYS A 336 10.25 23.99 7.54
CA LYS A 336 9.92 25.16 8.38
C LYS A 336 9.07 24.80 9.60
N ALA A 337 8.72 23.52 9.77
CA ALA A 337 7.85 23.01 10.83
C ALA A 337 8.49 21.80 11.52
N PRO A 338 9.53 21.99 12.35
CA PRO A 338 10.32 20.90 12.94
C PRO A 338 9.48 19.96 13.80
N GLU A 339 8.44 20.45 14.48
CA GLU A 339 7.52 19.64 15.28
C GLU A 339 6.68 18.68 14.42
N ARG A 340 6.35 19.07 13.17
CA ARG A 340 5.61 18.25 12.22
C ARG A 340 6.54 17.30 11.48
N LEU A 341 7.75 17.76 11.15
CA LEU A 341 8.79 16.91 10.61
C LEU A 341 9.14 15.77 11.58
N ALA A 342 9.18 16.05 12.89
CA ALA A 342 9.44 15.05 13.90
C ALA A 342 8.36 13.94 13.95
N LEU A 343 7.11 14.22 13.56
CA LEU A 343 6.05 13.20 13.47
C LEU A 343 6.39 12.15 12.40
N ILE A 344 6.76 12.58 11.19
CA ILE A 344 7.07 11.66 10.09
C ILE A 344 8.42 10.96 10.26
N GLN A 345 9.28 11.46 11.14
CA GLN A 345 10.55 10.83 11.51
C GLN A 345 10.44 9.98 12.79
N ASN A 346 9.24 9.84 13.35
CA ASN A 346 9.03 9.09 14.58
C ASN A 346 9.27 7.60 14.38
N GLN A 347 10.30 7.07 15.02
CA GLN A 347 10.75 5.69 14.81
C GLN A 347 9.75 4.65 15.31
N ASP A 348 8.98 4.94 16.37
CA ASP A 348 7.97 4.00 16.85
C ASP A 348 6.80 3.86 15.88
N LEU A 349 6.34 4.95 15.24
CA LEU A 349 5.34 4.89 14.16
C LEU A 349 5.88 4.14 12.93
N ILE A 350 7.13 4.43 12.52
CA ILE A 350 7.79 3.73 11.42
C ILE A 350 7.90 2.22 11.71
N ASN A 351 8.21 1.85 12.95
CA ASN A 351 8.30 0.45 13.35
C ASN A 351 6.94 -0.26 13.29
N MET A 352 5.83 0.40 13.70
CA MET A 352 4.48 -0.14 13.54
C MET A 352 4.21 -0.53 12.08
N ILE A 353 4.57 0.35 11.14
CA ILE A 353 4.41 0.10 9.70
C ILE A 353 5.31 -1.04 9.22
N ARG A 354 6.60 -1.03 9.57
CA ARG A 354 7.56 -2.06 9.17
C ARG A 354 7.18 -3.45 9.61
N LEU A 355 6.50 -3.58 10.76
CA LEU A 355 5.94 -4.86 11.21
C LEU A 355 4.86 -5.39 10.29
N GLY A 356 4.17 -4.53 9.54
CA GLY A 356 3.13 -4.91 8.60
C GLY A 356 1.91 -5.56 9.26
N LYS A 357 1.67 -5.26 10.55
CA LYS A 357 0.54 -5.79 11.34
C LYS A 357 -0.46 -4.67 11.62
N ALA A 358 -1.73 -4.90 11.30
CA ALA A 358 -2.79 -3.98 11.71
C ALA A 358 -3.00 -4.01 13.23
N SER A 359 -3.25 -2.85 13.82
CA SER A 359 -3.71 -2.75 15.21
C SER A 359 -5.15 -3.25 15.31
N ILE A 360 -5.46 -4.01 16.35
CA ILE A 360 -6.81 -4.55 16.59
C ILE A 360 -7.67 -3.48 17.26
N PRO A 361 -8.82 -3.08 16.69
CA PRO A 361 -9.74 -2.14 17.35
C PRO A 361 -10.49 -2.86 18.48
N LEU A 362 -10.11 -2.59 19.72
CA LEU A 362 -10.64 -3.31 20.90
C LEU A 362 -12.11 -3.02 21.16
N ASP A 363 -12.59 -1.86 20.78
CA ASP A 363 -13.94 -1.36 20.97
C ASP A 363 -14.80 -1.40 19.68
N LEU A 364 -14.41 -2.19 18.68
CA LEU A 364 -15.06 -2.24 17.36
C LEU A 364 -16.59 -2.40 17.42
N MET A 365 -17.09 -3.24 18.32
CA MET A 365 -18.53 -3.55 18.44
C MET A 365 -19.19 -2.84 19.63
N ASN A 366 -18.42 -2.12 20.47
CA ASN A 366 -18.91 -1.54 21.72
C ASN A 366 -18.21 -0.22 22.09
N PHE A 367 -17.81 0.56 21.06
CA PHE A 367 -17.26 1.91 21.28
C PHE A 367 -18.26 2.81 22.00
N ALA A 368 -17.72 3.81 22.70
CA ALA A 368 -18.56 4.79 23.42
C ALA A 368 -19.44 5.56 22.42
N PRO A 369 -20.76 5.68 22.68
CA PRO A 369 -21.68 6.32 21.74
C PRO A 369 -21.28 7.73 21.32
N GLU A 370 -20.64 8.48 22.22
CA GLU A 370 -20.16 9.83 21.94
C GLU A 370 -18.95 9.87 20.99
N ASP A 371 -18.20 8.79 20.85
CA ASP A 371 -17.11 8.66 19.86
C ASP A 371 -17.65 8.39 18.46
N GLU A 372 -18.88 7.86 18.33
CA GLU A 372 -19.57 7.50 17.08
C GLU A 372 -18.87 6.39 16.29
N GLN A 373 -17.66 5.98 16.69
CA GLN A 373 -16.82 5.01 16.03
C GLN A 373 -15.74 4.43 16.97
N PRO A 374 -15.04 3.35 16.60
CA PRO A 374 -13.95 2.80 17.40
C PRO A 374 -12.86 3.81 17.69
N SER A 375 -12.38 3.80 18.92
CA SER A 375 -11.41 4.78 19.42
C SER A 375 -10.17 4.16 20.05
N ILE A 376 -10.15 2.83 20.31
CA ILE A 376 -9.09 2.13 21.04
C ILE A 376 -8.50 1.02 20.17
N PHE A 377 -7.23 1.18 19.78
CA PHE A 377 -6.52 0.23 18.94
C PHE A 377 -5.32 -0.35 19.68
N PHE A 378 -5.09 -1.64 19.56
CA PHE A 378 -3.98 -2.32 20.20
C PHE A 378 -3.16 -3.14 19.22
N LEU A 379 -1.85 -2.94 19.22
CA LEU A 379 -0.87 -3.70 18.47
C LEU A 379 0.06 -4.43 19.42
N LYS A 380 0.00 -5.76 19.45
CA LYS A 380 1.06 -6.58 20.05
C LYS A 380 2.20 -6.68 19.04
N GLU A 381 3.26 -5.92 19.24
CA GLU A 381 4.43 -5.92 18.35
C GLU A 381 5.21 -7.24 18.51
N ASP A 382 5.57 -7.58 19.76
CA ASP A 382 6.14 -8.86 20.16
C ASP A 382 5.72 -9.24 21.59
N ASP A 383 6.45 -10.17 22.23
CA ASP A 383 6.14 -10.59 23.60
C ASP A 383 6.54 -9.54 24.65
N ARG A 384 7.45 -8.64 24.32
CA ARG A 384 7.97 -7.59 25.17
C ARG A 384 7.28 -6.25 25.01
N GLN A 385 6.90 -5.89 23.78
CA GLN A 385 6.46 -4.55 23.44
C GLN A 385 5.10 -4.55 22.74
N SER A 386 4.30 -3.57 23.08
CA SER A 386 2.98 -3.33 22.47
C SER A 386 2.71 -1.84 22.32
N ILE A 387 1.83 -1.49 21.39
CA ILE A 387 1.35 -0.12 21.19
C ILE A 387 -0.15 -0.07 21.46
N LEU A 388 -0.56 0.92 22.28
CA LEU A 388 -1.97 1.25 22.51
C LEU A 388 -2.23 2.64 21.96
N THR A 389 -3.07 2.73 20.93
CA THR A 389 -3.48 4.00 20.32
C THR A 389 -4.91 4.32 20.73
N VAL A 390 -5.14 5.53 21.24
CA VAL A 390 -6.46 5.97 21.71
C VAL A 390 -6.79 7.31 21.09
N PHE A 391 -7.90 7.35 20.33
CA PHE A 391 -8.42 8.58 19.71
C PHE A 391 -9.49 9.22 20.57
N ASN A 392 -9.56 10.54 20.54
CA ASN A 392 -10.71 11.32 21.00
C ASN A 392 -11.37 11.97 19.78
N TRP A 393 -12.44 11.38 19.31
CA TRP A 393 -13.20 11.86 18.14
C TRP A 393 -14.18 12.99 18.46
N THR A 394 -14.23 13.43 19.73
CA THR A 394 -15.24 14.37 20.22
C THR A 394 -14.69 15.79 20.39
N ASP A 395 -15.60 16.77 20.45
CA ASP A 395 -15.30 18.18 20.75
C ASP A 395 -15.05 18.45 22.24
N LYS A 396 -14.91 17.41 23.07
CA LYS A 396 -14.80 17.54 24.53
C LYS A 396 -13.51 16.90 25.04
N GLU A 397 -12.96 17.49 26.08
CA GLU A 397 -11.92 16.84 26.89
C GLU A 397 -12.46 15.55 27.51
N ARG A 398 -11.63 14.55 27.61
CA ARG A 398 -11.97 13.22 28.15
C ARG A 398 -10.96 12.77 29.19
N GLU A 399 -11.47 12.31 30.34
CA GLU A 399 -10.68 11.47 31.26
C GLU A 399 -10.82 10.02 30.82
N ARG A 400 -9.73 9.41 30.41
CA ARG A 400 -9.68 8.02 29.97
C ARG A 400 -9.10 7.13 31.06
N SER A 401 -9.64 5.93 31.19
CA SER A 401 -9.15 4.89 32.09
C SER A 401 -9.25 3.54 31.39
N ILE A 402 -8.10 2.98 31.01
CA ILE A 402 -8.03 1.74 30.26
C ILE A 402 -7.39 0.66 31.11
N ASN A 403 -8.13 -0.42 31.32
CA ASN A 403 -7.59 -1.60 31.98
C ASN A 403 -6.74 -2.39 30.98
N LEU A 404 -5.45 -2.48 31.19
CA LEU A 404 -4.52 -3.16 30.29
C LEU A 404 -4.82 -4.67 30.14
N THR A 405 -5.54 -5.29 31.08
CA THR A 405 -5.95 -6.69 30.90
C THR A 405 -6.95 -6.89 29.77
N THR A 406 -7.71 -5.85 29.38
CA THR A 406 -8.61 -5.91 28.22
C THR A 406 -7.85 -6.01 26.89
N THR A 407 -6.58 -5.67 26.87
CA THR A 407 -5.70 -5.82 25.71
C THR A 407 -5.05 -7.21 25.62
N GLY A 408 -5.28 -8.06 26.63
CA GLY A 408 -4.61 -9.37 26.76
C GLY A 408 -3.28 -9.32 27.52
N LEU A 409 -2.86 -8.14 27.99
CA LEU A 409 -1.65 -8.00 28.82
C LEU A 409 -1.92 -8.53 30.24
N PRO A 410 -0.97 -9.26 30.88
CA PRO A 410 -1.11 -9.79 32.22
C PRO A 410 -1.38 -8.69 33.29
N ALA A 411 -2.31 -8.91 34.18
CA ALA A 411 -2.60 -7.97 35.29
C ALA A 411 -1.43 -7.83 36.28
N SER A 412 -0.56 -8.85 36.36
CA SER A 412 0.63 -8.88 37.21
C SER A 412 1.87 -8.31 36.54
N GLY A 413 1.74 -7.82 35.29
CA GLY A 413 2.87 -7.24 34.55
C GLY A 413 3.32 -5.93 35.17
N GLU A 414 4.63 -5.67 35.07
CA GLU A 414 5.24 -4.37 35.35
C GLU A 414 5.59 -3.70 34.04
N TYR A 415 4.85 -2.65 33.69
CA TYR A 415 4.96 -2.01 32.40
C TYR A 415 5.63 -0.64 32.49
N ALA A 416 6.66 -0.44 31.67
CA ALA A 416 7.17 0.89 31.36
C ALA A 416 6.35 1.47 30.20
N ILE A 417 5.67 2.60 30.44
CA ILE A 417 4.78 3.24 29.46
C ILE A 417 5.33 4.60 29.08
N SER A 418 5.39 4.89 27.79
CA SER A 418 5.74 6.21 27.26
C SER A 418 4.77 6.63 26.16
N ASP A 419 4.48 7.93 26.09
CA ASP A 419 3.74 8.49 24.97
C ASP A 419 4.71 8.72 23.79
N VAL A 420 4.41 8.11 22.66
CA VAL A 420 5.25 8.10 21.46
C VAL A 420 5.29 9.46 20.77
N LEU A 421 4.18 10.21 20.81
CA LEU A 421 4.05 11.46 20.08
C LEU A 421 4.52 12.67 20.88
N ASP A 422 4.46 12.59 22.22
CA ASP A 422 4.82 13.69 23.11
C ASP A 422 6.14 13.43 23.88
N ASN A 423 6.80 12.29 23.64
CA ASN A 423 8.04 11.86 24.31
C ASN A 423 7.95 11.91 25.86
N GLN A 424 6.75 11.73 26.41
CA GLN A 424 6.52 11.76 27.86
C GLN A 424 6.59 10.34 28.44
N LYS A 425 7.46 10.16 29.43
CA LYS A 425 7.38 8.96 30.27
C LYS A 425 6.18 9.07 31.20
N ILE A 426 5.29 8.13 31.11
CA ILE A 426 4.20 7.95 32.07
C ILE A 426 4.72 7.06 33.18
N ALA A 427 4.41 7.41 34.44
CA ALA A 427 4.85 6.61 35.58
C ALA A 427 4.41 5.14 35.43
N ALA A 428 5.27 4.20 35.81
CA ALA A 428 4.96 2.78 35.74
C ALA A 428 3.59 2.46 36.36
N VAL A 429 2.73 1.82 35.60
CA VAL A 429 1.39 1.48 36.04
C VAL A 429 1.44 0.16 36.81
N ALA A 430 1.51 0.24 38.13
CA ALA A 430 1.53 -0.94 39.01
C ALA A 430 0.18 -1.63 39.19
N SER A 431 -0.93 -0.98 38.76
CA SER A 431 -2.30 -1.43 39.01
C SER A 431 -2.99 -2.03 37.78
N GLY A 432 -2.30 -2.14 36.64
CA GLY A 432 -2.90 -2.61 35.38
C GLY A 432 -3.91 -1.65 34.74
N VAL A 433 -4.06 -0.43 35.28
CA VAL A 433 -4.97 0.61 34.72
C VAL A 433 -4.15 1.81 34.28
N LEU A 434 -4.29 2.20 33.02
CA LEU A 434 -3.73 3.40 32.44
C LEU A 434 -4.78 4.50 32.44
N ALA A 435 -4.56 5.57 33.24
CA ALA A 435 -5.42 6.73 33.32
C ALA A 435 -4.70 7.97 32.77
N PHE A 436 -5.39 8.74 31.93
CA PHE A 436 -4.86 9.94 31.30
C PHE A 436 -5.95 10.92 30.86
N HIS A 437 -5.56 12.18 30.79
CA HIS A 437 -6.36 13.24 30.20
C HIS A 437 -6.14 13.32 28.69
N GLN A 438 -7.20 13.57 27.93
CA GLN A 438 -7.14 13.64 26.47
C GLN A 438 -7.94 14.85 25.95
N PRO A 439 -7.27 15.81 25.27
CA PRO A 439 -7.94 16.94 24.63
C PRO A 439 -8.94 16.51 23.55
N PRO A 440 -9.86 17.43 23.13
CA PRO A 440 -10.68 17.20 21.94
C PRO A 440 -9.83 16.97 20.70
N HIS A 441 -10.35 16.23 19.72
CA HIS A 441 -9.72 16.02 18.40
C HIS A 441 -8.24 15.61 18.51
N SER A 442 -7.95 14.62 19.34
CA SER A 442 -6.57 14.24 19.65
C SER A 442 -6.37 12.74 19.65
N VAL A 443 -5.11 12.33 19.64
CA VAL A 443 -4.70 10.93 19.78
C VAL A 443 -3.59 10.81 20.81
N ARG A 444 -3.58 9.70 21.54
CA ARG A 444 -2.46 9.26 22.39
C ARG A 444 -1.95 7.93 21.86
N VAL A 445 -0.67 7.81 21.71
CA VAL A 445 0.00 6.57 21.27
C VAL A 445 0.95 6.13 22.35
N PHE A 446 0.60 5.07 23.06
CA PHE A 446 1.36 4.57 24.19
C PHE A 446 2.17 3.35 23.79
N LYS A 447 3.48 3.45 23.95
CA LYS A 447 4.39 2.32 23.90
C LYS A 447 4.46 1.69 25.28
N ILE A 448 4.12 0.40 25.35
CA ILE A 448 4.03 -0.39 26.57
C ILE A 448 5.10 -1.48 26.50
N VAL A 449 6.06 -1.46 27.41
CA VAL A 449 7.16 -2.42 27.47
C VAL A 449 7.07 -3.21 28.77
N ASP A 450 6.99 -4.55 28.67
CA ASP A 450 7.03 -5.43 29.84
C ASP A 450 8.46 -5.51 30.40
N ALA A 451 8.64 -5.05 31.63
CA ALA A 451 9.93 -5.02 32.31
C ALA A 451 10.48 -6.42 32.66
N HIS A 452 9.61 -7.44 32.67
CA HIS A 452 10.01 -8.82 32.96
C HIS A 452 10.51 -9.57 31.71
N VAL A 453 10.28 -9.04 30.51
CA VAL A 453 10.69 -9.65 29.25
C VAL A 453 11.94 -8.94 28.72
N SER A 454 13.06 -9.65 28.67
CA SER A 454 14.30 -9.12 28.11
C SER A 454 14.24 -9.06 26.59
N ALA A 455 14.86 -8.04 26.00
CA ALA A 455 15.10 -7.99 24.56
C ALA A 455 16.03 -9.16 24.15
N THR A 456 15.70 -9.83 23.06
CA THR A 456 16.46 -10.94 22.50
C THR A 456 16.57 -10.78 20.99
N ALA A 457 17.74 -11.06 20.41
CA ALA A 457 17.89 -10.99 18.97
C ALA A 457 16.89 -11.92 18.26
N PRO A 458 16.41 -11.56 17.07
CA PRO A 458 15.56 -12.44 16.27
C PRO A 458 16.20 -13.82 16.04
N ALA A 459 15.41 -14.87 16.00
CA ALA A 459 15.89 -16.19 15.59
C ALA A 459 15.61 -16.39 14.10
N VAL A 460 16.53 -15.97 13.23
CA VAL A 460 16.34 -16.02 11.78
C VAL A 460 16.57 -17.43 11.23
N ARG A 461 15.74 -17.82 10.25
CA ARG A 461 15.85 -19.06 9.47
C ARG A 461 15.64 -18.73 8.01
N THR A 462 16.36 -19.46 7.13
CA THR A 462 16.24 -19.31 5.69
C THR A 462 15.72 -20.58 5.02
N GLU A 463 14.88 -20.37 4.00
CA GLU A 463 14.52 -21.39 3.00
C GLU A 463 15.11 -20.93 1.67
N HIS A 464 15.89 -21.82 1.03
CA HIS A 464 16.62 -21.49 -0.18
C HIS A 464 16.87 -22.71 -1.04
N PRO A 465 17.10 -22.56 -2.36
CA PRO A 465 17.56 -23.64 -3.23
C PRO A 465 18.92 -24.16 -2.76
N SER A 466 19.16 -25.45 -2.91
CA SER A 466 20.47 -26.07 -2.63
C SER A 466 21.52 -25.77 -3.72
N ALA A 467 21.07 -25.45 -4.94
CA ALA A 467 21.89 -25.05 -6.07
C ALA A 467 21.04 -24.34 -7.13
N GLY A 468 21.68 -23.68 -8.10
CA GLY A 468 21.01 -23.02 -9.22
C GLY A 468 21.85 -23.03 -10.49
N ASN A 469 21.30 -22.43 -11.57
CA ASN A 469 22.01 -22.19 -12.82
C ASN A 469 22.11 -20.70 -13.08
N ALA A 470 23.22 -20.25 -13.66
CA ALA A 470 23.36 -18.87 -14.11
C ALA A 470 22.23 -18.52 -15.10
N GLY A 471 21.65 -17.33 -14.97
CA GLY A 471 20.49 -16.86 -15.73
C GLY A 471 19.12 -17.34 -15.23
N SER A 472 19.07 -18.23 -14.22
CA SER A 472 17.81 -18.67 -13.62
C SER A 472 17.47 -17.83 -12.38
N THR A 473 16.22 -17.40 -12.25
CA THR A 473 15.73 -16.71 -11.07
C THR A 473 15.48 -17.71 -9.94
N LEU A 474 16.10 -17.48 -8.79
CA LEU A 474 15.98 -18.28 -7.58
C LEU A 474 15.17 -17.50 -6.53
N THR A 475 14.41 -18.21 -5.72
CA THR A 475 13.63 -17.63 -4.62
C THR A 475 14.28 -17.96 -3.28
N PHE A 476 14.34 -16.98 -2.40
CA PHE A 476 14.89 -17.07 -1.05
C PHE A 476 13.88 -16.51 -0.07
N VAL A 477 13.67 -17.19 1.04
CA VAL A 477 12.73 -16.78 2.10
C VAL A 477 13.46 -16.73 3.43
N ALA A 478 13.26 -15.66 4.18
CA ALA A 478 13.70 -15.54 5.56
C ALA A 478 12.50 -15.34 6.49
N HIS A 479 12.50 -16.03 7.62
CA HIS A 479 11.49 -15.87 8.64
C HIS A 479 12.11 -15.97 10.04
N SER A 480 11.45 -15.34 11.03
CA SER A 480 11.82 -15.44 12.42
C SER A 480 11.04 -16.56 13.11
N GLN A 481 11.73 -17.33 13.96
CA GLN A 481 11.13 -18.38 14.79
C GLN A 481 11.15 -18.04 16.30
N GLY A 482 11.25 -16.77 16.65
CA GLY A 482 11.25 -16.25 18.01
C GLY A 482 12.23 -15.10 18.22
N GLY A 483 12.34 -14.64 19.44
CA GLY A 483 13.04 -13.40 19.79
C GLY A 483 12.21 -12.17 19.47
N ASP A 484 12.86 -11.02 19.31
CA ASP A 484 12.23 -9.77 18.95
C ASP A 484 11.51 -9.87 17.60
N ALA A 485 10.46 -9.09 17.42
CA ALA A 485 9.82 -8.93 16.12
C ALA A 485 10.81 -8.36 15.09
N VAL A 486 10.80 -8.88 13.87
CA VAL A 486 11.70 -8.44 12.82
C VAL A 486 11.11 -7.25 12.08
N LEU A 487 11.89 -6.20 11.91
CA LEU A 487 11.54 -4.98 11.16
C LEU A 487 12.01 -5.02 9.71
N SER A 488 13.14 -5.70 9.44
CA SER A 488 13.67 -5.84 8.08
C SER A 488 14.55 -7.07 7.94
N TYR A 489 14.60 -7.60 6.71
CA TYR A 489 15.57 -8.60 6.28
C TYR A 489 16.40 -8.02 5.15
N HIS A 490 17.72 -8.03 5.33
CA HIS A 490 18.70 -7.56 4.36
C HIS A 490 19.52 -8.75 3.84
N TRP A 491 19.42 -9.04 2.55
CA TRP A 491 20.15 -10.10 1.89
C TRP A 491 21.37 -9.56 1.16
N ASP A 492 22.51 -10.24 1.34
CA ASP A 492 23.71 -10.10 0.52
C ASP A 492 23.95 -11.43 -0.21
N PHE A 493 23.89 -11.40 -1.53
CA PHE A 493 24.00 -12.60 -2.36
C PHE A 493 25.45 -13.00 -2.69
N GLY A 494 26.42 -12.23 -2.21
CA GLY A 494 27.86 -12.52 -2.39
C GLY A 494 28.38 -12.22 -3.80
N ASP A 495 27.56 -11.68 -4.70
CA ASP A 495 27.92 -11.21 -6.04
C ASP A 495 27.91 -9.69 -6.17
N GLY A 496 27.77 -8.99 -5.04
CA GLY A 496 27.68 -7.53 -4.95
C GLY A 496 26.27 -6.98 -5.03
N ILE A 497 25.24 -7.84 -5.12
CA ILE A 497 23.83 -7.44 -5.12
C ILE A 497 23.25 -7.68 -3.73
N THR A 498 22.50 -6.70 -3.25
CA THR A 498 21.74 -6.77 -2.00
C THR A 498 20.25 -6.51 -2.26
N ILE A 499 19.36 -7.19 -1.51
CA ILE A 499 17.91 -7.04 -1.64
C ILE A 499 17.27 -7.02 -0.25
N GLU A 500 16.28 -6.16 -0.04
CA GLU A 500 15.46 -6.11 1.17
C GLU A 500 14.18 -6.94 1.00
N GLY A 501 13.77 -7.62 2.08
CA GLY A 501 12.48 -8.34 2.13
C GLY A 501 12.59 -9.74 2.73
N SER A 502 11.45 -10.28 3.18
CA SER A 502 11.37 -11.65 3.69
C SER A 502 11.40 -12.68 2.56
N ASP A 503 10.75 -12.36 1.43
CA ASP A 503 10.66 -13.19 0.22
C ASP A 503 11.31 -12.43 -0.92
N VAL A 504 12.45 -12.91 -1.40
CA VAL A 504 13.21 -12.23 -2.44
C VAL A 504 13.56 -13.16 -3.58
N LYS A 505 13.71 -12.59 -4.77
CA LYS A 505 14.16 -13.30 -5.97
C LYS A 505 15.49 -12.72 -6.43
N HIS A 506 16.44 -13.59 -6.76
CA HIS A 506 17.72 -13.18 -7.28
C HIS A 506 18.14 -14.05 -8.46
N THR A 507 18.88 -13.45 -9.42
CA THR A 507 19.38 -14.12 -10.61
C THR A 507 20.90 -13.88 -10.70
N TYR A 508 21.68 -14.92 -10.49
CA TYR A 508 23.12 -14.88 -10.72
C TYR A 508 23.43 -14.88 -12.22
N THR A 509 24.27 -13.96 -12.66
CA THR A 509 24.67 -13.87 -14.07
C THR A 509 25.84 -14.78 -14.42
N GLU A 510 26.67 -15.13 -13.43
CA GLU A 510 27.87 -15.94 -13.59
C GLU A 510 27.83 -17.20 -12.74
N PRO A 511 28.42 -18.32 -13.21
CA PRO A 511 28.57 -19.51 -12.38
C PRO A 511 29.62 -19.30 -11.29
N GLY A 512 29.42 -19.93 -10.13
CA GLY A 512 30.34 -19.78 -8.99
C GLY A 512 29.81 -20.40 -7.71
N GLU A 513 30.58 -20.24 -6.65
CA GLU A 513 30.14 -20.52 -5.28
C GLU A 513 29.98 -19.18 -4.56
N PHE A 514 28.79 -18.92 -4.08
CA PHE A 514 28.44 -17.66 -3.43
C PHE A 514 28.11 -17.89 -1.95
N LYS A 515 28.66 -17.04 -1.09
CA LYS A 515 28.25 -16.98 0.31
C LYS A 515 27.05 -16.02 0.38
N VAL A 516 25.86 -16.58 0.56
CA VAL A 516 24.64 -15.79 0.77
C VAL A 516 24.47 -15.56 2.26
N GLN A 517 24.13 -14.33 2.63
CA GLN A 517 23.88 -13.93 4.01
C GLN A 517 22.58 -13.14 4.10
N VAL A 518 21.79 -13.36 5.14
CA VAL A 518 20.67 -12.52 5.52
C VAL A 518 20.86 -11.99 6.92
N THR A 519 20.63 -10.70 7.10
CA THR A 519 20.61 -10.03 8.40
C THR A 519 19.18 -9.63 8.74
N ALA A 520 18.66 -10.10 9.86
CA ALA A 520 17.35 -9.70 10.39
C ALA A 520 17.54 -8.65 11.47
N ALA A 521 16.96 -7.45 11.28
CA ALA A 521 16.96 -6.38 12.27
C ALA A 521 15.72 -6.48 13.17
N GLY A 522 15.90 -6.58 14.47
CA GLY A 522 14.83 -6.70 15.45
C GLY A 522 14.32 -5.36 15.97
N LEU A 523 13.12 -5.37 16.53
CA LEU A 523 12.43 -4.22 17.10
C LEU A 523 13.20 -3.53 18.22
N SER A 524 13.97 -4.26 19.02
CA SER A 524 14.82 -3.72 20.09
C SER A 524 16.15 -3.12 19.61
N GLY A 525 16.43 -3.21 18.31
CA GLY A 525 17.73 -2.84 17.72
C GLY A 525 18.77 -3.96 17.75
N LEU A 526 18.45 -5.13 18.30
CA LEU A 526 19.28 -6.32 18.18
C LEU A 526 19.10 -6.94 16.79
N SER A 527 20.14 -7.57 16.26
CA SER A 527 20.10 -8.24 14.97
C SER A 527 20.62 -9.67 15.05
N ALA A 528 20.23 -10.48 14.08
CA ALA A 528 20.76 -11.83 13.89
C ALA A 528 21.04 -12.08 12.41
N GLU A 529 21.91 -13.02 12.14
CA GLU A 529 22.33 -13.39 10.80
C GLU A 529 22.16 -14.89 10.59
N ASP A 530 21.82 -15.25 9.35
CA ASP A 530 21.94 -16.62 8.84
C ASP A 530 22.72 -16.58 7.52
N HIS A 531 23.49 -17.63 7.23
CA HIS A 531 24.28 -17.68 6.00
C HIS A 531 24.44 -19.12 5.51
N PHE A 532 24.60 -19.26 4.21
CA PHE A 532 24.82 -20.55 3.55
C PHE A 532 25.67 -20.39 2.28
N GLN A 533 26.18 -21.52 1.79
CA GLN A 533 26.87 -21.57 0.51
C GLN A 533 25.90 -22.01 -0.59
N LEU A 534 25.90 -21.28 -1.70
CA LEU A 534 25.07 -21.58 -2.86
C LEU A 534 25.96 -21.80 -4.09
N ARG A 535 25.79 -22.95 -4.73
CA ARG A 535 26.50 -23.28 -5.97
C ARG A 535 25.65 -22.94 -7.18
N ILE A 536 26.17 -22.09 -8.05
CA ILE A 536 25.58 -21.76 -9.35
C ILE A 536 26.39 -22.43 -10.44
N SER A 537 25.73 -23.30 -11.20
CA SER A 537 26.31 -23.98 -12.34
C SER A 537 26.29 -23.09 -13.59
N GLY A 538 27.16 -23.36 -14.57
CA GLY A 538 27.15 -22.65 -15.84
C GLY A 538 25.83 -22.87 -16.59
N TYR A 539 25.45 -21.90 -17.42
CA TYR A 539 24.34 -22.02 -18.33
C TYR A 539 24.51 -23.24 -19.21
N MET A 540 23.65 -24.25 -19.07
CA MET A 540 23.51 -25.29 -20.11
C MET A 540 22.51 -24.74 -21.13
N PRO A 541 22.94 -24.32 -22.32
CA PRO A 541 21.98 -23.96 -23.35
C PRO A 541 21.15 -25.22 -23.66
N THR A 542 19.84 -25.11 -23.48
CA THR A 542 18.90 -26.09 -24.01
C THR A 542 19.24 -26.25 -25.47
N THR A 543 19.80 -27.41 -25.83
CA THR A 543 20.14 -27.90 -27.15
C THR A 543 19.89 -26.91 -28.30
N PHE A 544 20.97 -26.26 -28.73
CA PHE A 544 20.97 -25.55 -30.01
C PHE A 544 20.73 -26.60 -31.09
N GLU A 545 19.52 -26.70 -31.61
CA GLU A 545 19.33 -27.32 -32.92
C GLU A 545 20.02 -26.39 -33.94
N PRO A 546 21.09 -26.83 -34.63
CA PRO A 546 21.71 -25.97 -35.60
C PRO A 546 20.69 -25.73 -36.72
N GLN A 547 20.22 -24.47 -36.83
CA GLN A 547 19.45 -24.06 -38.00
C GLN A 547 20.32 -24.39 -39.20
N LYS A 548 19.85 -25.30 -40.08
CA LYS A 548 20.47 -25.57 -41.38
C LYS A 548 20.48 -24.24 -42.14
N ILE A 549 21.63 -23.60 -42.16
CA ILE A 549 21.88 -22.45 -43.02
C ILE A 549 21.71 -22.93 -44.44
N LYS A 550 20.61 -22.61 -45.13
CA LYS A 550 20.48 -22.77 -46.56
C LYS A 550 21.55 -21.90 -47.21
N ARG A 551 22.55 -22.54 -47.82
CA ARG A 551 23.52 -21.85 -48.68
C ARG A 551 22.73 -21.20 -49.82
N PHE A 552 22.96 -19.91 -50.01
CA PHE A 552 22.52 -19.19 -51.19
C PHE A 552 23.22 -19.82 -52.41
N GLU A 553 22.48 -20.51 -53.28
CA GLU A 553 22.95 -20.84 -54.63
C GLU A 553 22.55 -19.69 -55.55
N PRO A 554 23.50 -19.04 -56.25
CA PRO A 554 23.14 -18.01 -57.22
C PRO A 554 22.43 -18.67 -58.39
N GLU A 555 21.27 -18.16 -58.75
CA GLU A 555 20.56 -18.55 -59.99
C GLU A 555 21.49 -18.33 -61.20
N LYS A 556 21.56 -19.34 -62.07
CA LYS A 556 22.29 -19.29 -63.35
C LYS A 556 21.51 -18.49 -64.38
#